data_bff19d50efc46a9b7d16258bc0c8587e
#
_entry.id   bff19d50efc46a9b7d16258bc0c8587e
#
_cell.length_a   1.000
_cell.length_b   1.000
_cell.length_c   1.000
_cell.angle_alpha   90.00
_cell.angle_beta   90.00
_cell.angle_gamma   90.00
#
_symmetry.space_group_name_H-M   'P 1'
#
loop_
_entity.id
_entity.type
_entity.pdbx_description
1 polymer ?
#
loop_
_entity_poly.entity_id
_entity_poly.type
_entity_poly.pdbx_seq_one_letter_code
_entity_poly.pdbx_strand_id
1 'polypeptide(L)'
;LKGFSLRKTFLGAALASALFLSAAPAFAQPGGPASPCTRAQLLQSAEGYIQAQRTADPSTIPFGGEWITFNENFELSSMGGGMLGKALNIDYYRTLVVDEPSCATFTEVVVTDPKHPYVLGVLLQGRGAGKVSTVDMLVTDKGDWLFNAENTAKYAKAENWGDIPVADRDSADTIMAAANAYLDSFDNKSVVVPWGKPCARLEGGLYTAKGAPGVVSAEDTCNVGVPSGVKLINRRHYVDEVRGTDTVLLNFGEKQRPDAHTFRIEKGKIRYVHTITVCKEDACGFKYDDATKKALGLTN
;
A
#
# COMPACT_ATOMS: atom_id res chain seq x y z
N LEU A 1 97.86 -13.32 31.89
CA LEU A 1 97.54 -14.71 32.14
C LEU A 1 95.98 -14.83 32.20
N LYS A 2 95.46 -15.72 31.40
CA LYS A 2 94.10 -15.91 30.90
C LYS A 2 93.03 -15.95 32.01
N GLY A 3 91.97 -15.08 31.88
CA GLY A 3 90.75 -15.15 32.66
C GLY A 3 89.65 -15.91 31.89
N PHE A 4 89.03 -16.81 32.62
CA PHE A 4 87.88 -17.58 32.14
C PHE A 4 86.54 -16.83 32.56
N SER A 5 85.70 -16.54 31.58
CA SER A 5 84.36 -15.93 31.83
C SER A 5 83.31 -17.02 31.82
N LEU A 6 82.61 -17.19 32.95
CA LEU A 6 81.45 -18.07 33.06
C LEU A 6 80.18 -17.30 32.62
N ARG A 7 79.55 -17.78 31.54
CA ARG A 7 78.19 -17.33 31.15
C ARG A 7 77.15 -18.12 31.94
N LYS A 8 76.32 -17.44 32.69
CA LYS A 8 75.12 -17.95 33.34
C LYS A 8 73.97 -17.89 32.34
N THR A 9 73.44 -19.03 31.98
CA THR A 9 72.21 -19.17 31.20
C THR A 9 70.98 -19.14 32.14
N PHE A 10 70.13 -18.15 32.01
CA PHE A 10 68.84 -18.11 32.71
C PHE A 10 67.80 -18.79 31.82
N LEU A 11 67.18 -19.94 32.25
CA LEU A 11 65.98 -20.51 31.68
C LEU A 11 64.77 -19.73 32.24
N GLY A 12 64.13 -18.98 31.40
CA GLY A 12 62.84 -18.36 31.69
C GLY A 12 61.70 -19.36 31.39
N ALA A 13 61.01 -19.77 32.45
CA ALA A 13 59.77 -20.54 32.31
C ALA A 13 58.64 -19.57 31.95
N ALA A 14 58.07 -19.71 30.77
CA ALA A 14 56.84 -18.99 30.35
C ALA A 14 55.62 -19.72 30.91
N LEU A 15 54.94 -19.09 31.87
CA LEU A 15 53.60 -19.50 32.32
C LEU A 15 52.56 -19.01 31.28
N ALA A 16 51.99 -19.92 30.56
CA ALA A 16 50.83 -19.68 29.69
C ALA A 16 49.56 -19.62 30.57
N SER A 17 49.03 -18.43 30.82
CA SER A 17 47.73 -18.24 31.46
C SER A 17 46.64 -18.44 30.41
N ALA A 18 45.93 -19.54 30.50
CA ALA A 18 44.72 -19.80 29.67
C ALA A 18 43.56 -18.95 30.24
N LEU A 19 43.16 -17.91 29.53
CA LEU A 19 41.94 -17.16 29.78
C LEU A 19 40.75 -18.01 29.30
N PHE A 20 40.03 -18.63 30.22
CA PHE A 20 38.69 -19.17 29.94
C PHE A 20 37.72 -18.01 29.82
N LEU A 21 37.32 -17.64 28.58
CA LEU A 21 36.17 -16.83 28.34
C LEU A 21 34.92 -17.70 28.59
N SER A 22 34.30 -17.54 29.76
CA SER A 22 32.97 -18.05 30.03
C SER A 22 31.98 -17.19 29.23
N ALA A 23 31.38 -17.77 28.16
CA ALA A 23 30.23 -17.19 27.49
C ALA A 23 29.04 -17.21 28.46
N ALA A 24 28.66 -16.04 28.97
CA ALA A 24 27.43 -15.88 29.74
C ALA A 24 26.22 -16.14 28.77
N PRO A 25 25.17 -16.84 29.22
CA PRO A 25 23.97 -16.98 28.41
C PRO A 25 23.37 -15.60 28.17
N ALA A 26 23.18 -15.25 26.90
CA ALA A 26 22.49 -14.03 26.52
C ALA A 26 21.02 -14.20 26.95
N PHE A 27 20.63 -13.58 28.06
CA PHE A 27 19.23 -13.39 28.37
C PHE A 27 18.64 -12.48 27.33
N ALA A 28 17.67 -13.00 26.56
CA ALA A 28 16.88 -12.20 25.66
C ALA A 28 16.21 -11.08 26.48
N GLN A 29 16.59 -9.84 26.21
CA GLN A 29 15.94 -8.68 26.84
C GLN A 29 14.51 -8.60 26.30
N PRO A 30 13.50 -8.46 27.17
CA PRO A 30 12.16 -8.13 26.73
C PRO A 30 12.19 -6.73 26.14
N GLY A 31 11.95 -6.59 24.84
CA GLY A 31 11.88 -5.30 24.14
C GLY A 31 13.03 -4.99 23.19
N GLY A 32 13.72 -6.00 22.66
CA GLY A 32 14.60 -5.80 21.49
C GLY A 32 13.79 -5.24 20.31
N PRO A 33 14.46 -4.49 19.39
CA PRO A 33 13.75 -3.94 18.22
C PRO A 33 13.02 -5.07 17.50
N ALA A 34 11.74 -4.84 17.18
CA ALA A 34 10.94 -5.79 16.41
C ALA A 34 11.73 -6.22 15.16
N SER A 35 11.73 -7.51 14.86
CA SER A 35 12.40 -8.01 13.66
C SER A 35 11.92 -7.23 12.47
N PRO A 36 12.82 -6.68 11.62
CA PRO A 36 12.39 -5.88 10.48
C PRO A 36 11.48 -6.72 9.59
N CYS A 37 10.42 -6.10 9.07
CA CYS A 37 9.56 -6.71 8.07
C CYS A 37 10.30 -6.73 6.74
N THR A 38 10.43 -7.90 6.14
CA THR A 38 10.97 -8.01 4.79
C THR A 38 9.84 -8.00 3.75
N ARG A 39 10.14 -7.47 2.58
CA ARG A 39 9.21 -7.47 1.44
C ARG A 39 8.61 -8.86 1.16
N ALA A 40 9.43 -9.91 1.22
CA ALA A 40 8.97 -11.27 1.01
C ALA A 40 7.93 -11.73 2.05
N GLN A 41 8.16 -11.43 3.33
CA GLN A 41 7.22 -11.74 4.41
C GLN A 41 5.90 -10.97 4.25
N LEU A 42 5.96 -9.70 3.89
CA LEU A 42 4.79 -8.86 3.67
C LEU A 42 3.97 -9.34 2.46
N LEU A 43 4.61 -9.69 1.35
CA LEU A 43 3.93 -10.28 0.20
C LEU A 43 3.29 -11.63 0.53
N GLN A 44 3.95 -12.47 1.35
CA GLN A 44 3.36 -13.71 1.84
C GLN A 44 2.10 -13.46 2.69
N SER A 45 2.10 -12.41 3.51
CA SER A 45 0.92 -12.03 4.31
C SER A 45 -0.23 -11.56 3.43
N ALA A 46 0.06 -10.78 2.38
CA ALA A 46 -0.94 -10.36 1.40
C ALA A 46 -1.54 -11.56 0.66
N GLU A 47 -0.72 -12.54 0.26
CA GLU A 47 -1.21 -13.76 -0.37
C GLU A 47 -2.04 -14.61 0.60
N GLY A 48 -1.64 -14.68 1.87
CA GLY A 48 -2.44 -15.33 2.94
C GLY A 48 -3.83 -14.70 3.06
N TYR A 49 -3.94 -13.37 2.97
CA TYR A 49 -5.23 -12.69 2.92
C TYR A 49 -6.05 -13.09 1.68
N ILE A 50 -5.44 -13.15 0.49
CA ILE A 50 -6.15 -13.54 -0.74
C ILE A 50 -6.74 -14.95 -0.60
N GLN A 51 -6.01 -15.88 0.00
CA GLN A 51 -6.54 -17.23 0.27
C GLN A 51 -7.69 -17.19 1.29
N ALA A 52 -7.52 -16.41 2.39
CA ALA A 52 -8.59 -16.20 3.37
C ALA A 52 -9.88 -15.68 2.72
N GLN A 53 -9.76 -14.67 1.86
CA GLN A 53 -10.91 -14.06 1.20
C GLN A 53 -11.59 -14.98 0.19
N ARG A 54 -10.83 -15.88 -0.46
CA ARG A 54 -11.39 -16.88 -1.39
C ARG A 54 -12.19 -17.97 -0.67
N THR A 55 -11.83 -18.28 0.55
CA THR A 55 -12.39 -19.42 1.30
C THR A 55 -13.26 -19.02 2.48
N ALA A 56 -13.31 -17.74 2.83
CA ALA A 56 -13.87 -17.22 4.10
C ALA A 56 -13.21 -17.85 5.33
N ASP A 57 -11.94 -18.29 5.20
CA ASP A 57 -11.15 -18.87 6.29
C ASP A 57 -9.97 -17.95 6.64
N PRO A 58 -10.05 -17.15 7.70
CA PRO A 58 -9.00 -16.21 8.08
C PRO A 58 -7.72 -16.90 8.61
N SER A 59 -7.71 -18.20 8.82
CA SER A 59 -6.55 -18.92 9.37
C SER A 59 -5.32 -18.89 8.47
N THR A 60 -5.48 -18.59 7.19
CA THR A 60 -4.38 -18.42 6.23
C THR A 60 -3.65 -17.10 6.38
N ILE A 61 -4.23 -16.11 7.06
CA ILE A 61 -3.55 -14.85 7.38
C ILE A 61 -2.59 -15.09 8.56
N PRO A 62 -1.30 -14.76 8.45
CA PRO A 62 -0.33 -14.98 9.50
C PRO A 62 -0.52 -13.98 10.66
N PHE A 63 -1.64 -14.04 11.35
CA PHE A 63 -1.91 -13.17 12.49
C PHE A 63 -0.86 -13.29 13.58
N GLY A 64 -0.58 -12.17 14.25
CA GLY A 64 0.35 -12.11 15.37
C GLY A 64 0.09 -10.92 16.28
N GLY A 65 0.28 -11.14 17.60
CA GLY A 65 -0.05 -10.19 18.65
C GLY A 65 -1.19 -10.69 19.52
N GLU A 66 -1.41 -10.00 20.65
CA GLU A 66 -2.50 -10.35 21.59
C GLU A 66 -3.87 -9.92 21.04
N TRP A 67 -3.89 -8.90 20.21
CA TRP A 67 -5.10 -8.30 19.66
C TRP A 67 -4.98 -8.11 18.17
N ILE A 68 -6.05 -8.46 17.45
CA ILE A 68 -6.20 -8.19 16.03
C ILE A 68 -7.29 -7.13 15.87
N THR A 69 -6.94 -6.02 15.23
CA THR A 69 -7.90 -4.99 14.87
C THR A 69 -8.42 -5.28 13.47
N PHE A 70 -9.72 -5.33 13.31
CA PHE A 70 -10.37 -5.47 12.03
C PHE A 70 -11.32 -4.30 11.80
N ASN A 71 -11.05 -3.50 10.78
CA ASN A 71 -11.88 -2.38 10.39
C ASN A 71 -12.42 -2.60 8.96
N GLU A 72 -13.65 -2.17 8.74
CA GLU A 72 -14.29 -2.14 7.44
C GLU A 72 -14.87 -0.73 7.24
N ASN A 73 -14.44 -0.07 6.18
CA ASN A 73 -14.83 1.31 5.88
C ASN A 73 -14.55 2.29 7.05
N PHE A 74 -13.38 2.12 7.69
CA PHE A 74 -12.89 2.85 8.87
C PHE A 74 -13.72 2.68 10.14
N GLU A 75 -14.68 1.76 10.16
CA GLU A 75 -15.44 1.40 11.34
C GLU A 75 -14.96 0.05 11.89
N LEU A 76 -14.93 -0.09 13.22
CA LEU A 76 -14.58 -1.36 13.85
C LEU A 76 -15.59 -2.44 13.42
N SER A 77 -15.08 -3.56 12.94
CA SER A 77 -15.87 -4.69 12.45
C SER A 77 -15.41 -6.02 13.06
N SER A 78 -15.96 -7.12 12.60
CA SER A 78 -15.54 -8.45 13.00
C SER A 78 -15.16 -9.30 11.78
N MET A 79 -14.14 -10.14 11.93
CA MET A 79 -13.68 -11.01 10.84
C MET A 79 -14.79 -11.92 10.30
N GLY A 80 -15.65 -12.47 11.18
CA GLY A 80 -16.73 -13.36 10.73
C GLY A 80 -17.99 -12.67 10.25
N GLY A 81 -18.24 -11.42 10.66
CA GLY A 81 -19.43 -10.64 10.32
C GLY A 81 -19.22 -9.67 9.16
N GLY A 82 -17.97 -9.30 8.88
CA GLY A 82 -17.60 -8.38 7.81
C GLY A 82 -17.31 -9.08 6.48
N MET A 83 -16.68 -8.33 5.56
CA MET A 83 -16.35 -8.81 4.21
C MET A 83 -15.41 -10.02 4.23
N LEU A 84 -14.47 -10.09 5.17
CA LEU A 84 -13.54 -11.22 5.28
C LEU A 84 -14.25 -12.56 5.58
N GLY A 85 -15.43 -12.53 6.19
CA GLY A 85 -16.27 -13.71 6.41
C GLY A 85 -17.01 -14.22 5.17
N LYS A 86 -16.84 -13.60 4.01
CA LYS A 86 -17.47 -13.99 2.74
C LYS A 86 -16.46 -14.63 1.81
N ALA A 87 -16.75 -15.82 1.29
CA ALA A 87 -15.94 -16.41 0.22
C ALA A 87 -16.18 -15.66 -1.09
N LEU A 88 -15.11 -15.12 -1.68
CA LEU A 88 -15.18 -14.35 -2.93
C LEU A 88 -14.48 -15.05 -4.09
N ASN A 89 -15.13 -15.04 -5.26
CA ASN A 89 -14.47 -15.43 -6.52
C ASN A 89 -13.67 -14.24 -7.06
N ILE A 90 -12.40 -14.13 -6.66
CA ILE A 90 -11.53 -13.01 -7.01
C ILE A 90 -11.04 -13.14 -8.45
N ASP A 91 -11.41 -12.20 -9.31
CA ASP A 91 -11.02 -12.15 -10.74
C ASP A 91 -9.66 -11.50 -10.94
N TYR A 92 -9.33 -10.54 -10.08
CA TYR A 92 -8.06 -9.81 -10.12
C TYR A 92 -7.67 -9.32 -8.74
N TYR A 93 -6.40 -9.35 -8.45
CA TYR A 93 -5.81 -8.65 -7.32
C TYR A 93 -4.38 -8.23 -7.63
N ARG A 94 -3.94 -7.18 -6.95
CA ARG A 94 -2.55 -6.73 -6.98
C ARG A 94 -2.19 -6.04 -5.68
N THR A 95 -1.10 -6.50 -5.04
CA THR A 95 -0.48 -5.73 -3.96
C THR A 95 0.25 -4.56 -4.59
N LEU A 96 -0.29 -3.35 -4.41
CA LEU A 96 0.22 -2.11 -5.00
C LEU A 96 1.35 -1.50 -4.18
N VAL A 97 1.28 -1.65 -2.86
CA VAL A 97 2.26 -1.10 -1.91
C VAL A 97 2.78 -2.20 -1.00
N VAL A 98 4.09 -2.21 -0.79
CA VAL A 98 4.79 -3.01 0.23
C VAL A 98 5.67 -2.05 1.02
N ASP A 99 5.13 -1.53 2.12
CA ASP A 99 5.81 -0.58 3.01
C ASP A 99 6.54 -1.35 4.10
N GLU A 100 7.83 -1.61 3.89
CA GLU A 100 8.66 -2.36 4.85
C GLU A 100 8.87 -1.60 6.17
N PRO A 101 9.12 -0.28 6.18
CA PRO A 101 9.22 0.51 7.42
C PRO A 101 7.95 0.44 8.29
N SER A 102 6.77 0.52 7.68
CA SER A 102 5.48 0.45 8.39
C SER A 102 4.97 -0.97 8.59
N CYS A 103 5.69 -1.99 8.11
CA CYS A 103 5.26 -3.38 8.08
C CYS A 103 3.86 -3.55 7.48
N ALA A 104 3.60 -2.89 6.37
CA ALA A 104 2.28 -2.82 5.77
C ALA A 104 2.26 -3.23 4.28
N THR A 105 1.11 -3.73 3.84
CA THR A 105 0.81 -3.92 2.42
C THR A 105 -0.55 -3.32 2.11
N PHE A 106 -0.70 -2.76 0.91
CA PHE A 106 -2.01 -2.42 0.37
C PHE A 106 -2.27 -3.22 -0.90
N THR A 107 -3.40 -3.94 -0.91
CA THR A 107 -3.80 -4.81 -2.00
C THR A 107 -5.16 -4.37 -2.54
N GLU A 108 -5.22 -4.09 -3.84
CA GLU A 108 -6.45 -3.91 -4.59
C GLU A 108 -6.97 -5.28 -5.01
N VAL A 109 -8.28 -5.52 -4.77
CA VAL A 109 -8.95 -6.80 -5.10
C VAL A 109 -10.23 -6.50 -5.87
N VAL A 110 -10.46 -7.21 -6.96
CA VAL A 110 -11.64 -7.01 -7.81
C VAL A 110 -12.40 -8.32 -8.00
N VAL A 111 -13.70 -8.24 -7.77
CA VAL A 111 -14.67 -9.31 -7.96
C VAL A 111 -15.70 -8.82 -8.97
N THR A 112 -15.81 -9.48 -10.12
CA THR A 112 -16.72 -9.09 -11.20
C THR A 112 -18.01 -9.92 -11.22
N ASP A 113 -18.28 -10.70 -10.14
CA ASP A 113 -19.53 -11.47 -10.03
C ASP A 113 -20.75 -10.55 -10.28
N PRO A 114 -21.57 -10.80 -11.30
CA PRO A 114 -22.67 -9.91 -11.64
C PRO A 114 -23.75 -9.81 -10.55
N LYS A 115 -23.80 -10.75 -9.61
CA LYS A 115 -24.73 -10.70 -8.48
C LYS A 115 -24.24 -9.77 -7.38
N HIS A 116 -22.94 -9.80 -7.09
CA HIS A 116 -22.30 -9.01 -6.05
C HIS A 116 -20.86 -8.64 -6.47
N PRO A 117 -20.71 -7.66 -7.40
CA PRO A 117 -19.38 -7.16 -7.75
C PRO A 117 -18.83 -6.31 -6.62
N TYR A 118 -17.49 -6.40 -6.41
CA TYR A 118 -16.78 -5.61 -5.40
C TYR A 118 -15.45 -5.09 -5.94
N VAL A 119 -15.03 -3.94 -5.44
CA VAL A 119 -13.65 -3.50 -5.47
C VAL A 119 -13.21 -3.23 -4.03
N LEU A 120 -12.19 -3.94 -3.58
CA LEU A 120 -11.70 -3.84 -2.22
C LEU A 120 -10.31 -3.21 -2.19
N GLY A 121 -10.09 -2.31 -1.24
CA GLY A 121 -8.76 -1.83 -0.86
C GLY A 121 -8.41 -2.41 0.50
N VAL A 122 -7.36 -3.22 0.59
CA VAL A 122 -7.04 -3.97 1.80
C VAL A 122 -5.65 -3.62 2.29
N LEU A 123 -5.62 -2.93 3.43
CA LEU A 123 -4.39 -2.70 4.19
C LEU A 123 -4.21 -3.82 5.22
N LEU A 124 -3.08 -4.50 5.14
CA LEU A 124 -2.59 -5.35 6.21
C LEU A 124 -1.42 -4.64 6.88
N GLN A 125 -1.43 -4.54 8.19
CA GLN A 125 -0.33 -3.95 8.94
C GLN A 125 0.05 -4.81 10.13
N GLY A 126 1.34 -4.87 10.43
CA GLY A 126 1.88 -5.66 11.53
C GLY A 126 2.98 -4.93 12.29
N ARG A 127 3.66 -5.68 13.18
CA ARG A 127 4.73 -5.16 14.03
C ARG A 127 6.08 -5.87 13.80
N GLY A 128 6.20 -6.68 12.77
CA GLY A 128 7.42 -7.38 12.42
C GLY A 128 7.19 -8.80 11.93
N ALA A 129 8.21 -9.40 11.29
CA ALA A 129 8.24 -10.76 10.78
C ALA A 129 7.02 -11.16 9.90
N GLY A 130 6.42 -10.20 9.18
CA GLY A 130 5.24 -10.44 8.35
C GLY A 130 3.97 -10.81 9.12
N LYS A 131 3.94 -10.61 10.44
CA LYS A 131 2.75 -10.89 11.26
C LYS A 131 1.75 -9.74 11.17
N VAL A 132 0.48 -10.06 10.92
CA VAL A 132 -0.62 -9.11 10.79
C VAL A 132 -1.30 -8.89 12.13
N SER A 133 -1.45 -7.64 12.55
CA SER A 133 -2.20 -7.24 13.74
C SER A 133 -3.36 -6.29 13.42
N THR A 134 -3.38 -5.71 12.23
CA THR A 134 -4.45 -4.82 11.77
C THR A 134 -4.83 -5.17 10.34
N VAL A 135 -6.13 -5.24 10.10
CA VAL A 135 -6.72 -5.37 8.77
C VAL A 135 -7.69 -4.20 8.61
N ASP A 136 -7.38 -3.27 7.71
CA ASP A 136 -8.28 -2.18 7.31
C ASP A 136 -8.79 -2.47 5.89
N MET A 137 -10.08 -2.64 5.71
CA MET A 137 -10.71 -2.90 4.42
C MET A 137 -11.59 -1.72 3.99
N LEU A 138 -11.39 -1.25 2.78
CA LEU A 138 -12.38 -0.44 2.07
C LEU A 138 -13.15 -1.36 1.14
N VAL A 139 -14.46 -1.35 1.28
CA VAL A 139 -15.36 -2.20 0.52
C VAL A 139 -16.28 -1.32 -0.32
N THR A 140 -16.10 -1.36 -1.64
CA THR A 140 -16.99 -0.66 -2.57
C THR A 140 -17.79 -1.63 -3.40
N ASP A 141 -19.02 -1.24 -3.68
CA ASP A 141 -19.97 -1.96 -4.52
C ASP A 141 -20.85 -0.99 -5.34
N LYS A 142 -21.95 -1.50 -5.89
CA LYS A 142 -22.86 -0.69 -6.71
C LYS A 142 -23.44 0.49 -5.92
N GLY A 143 -23.26 1.69 -6.42
CA GLY A 143 -23.68 2.96 -5.79
C GLY A 143 -22.52 3.75 -5.25
N ASP A 144 -21.35 3.16 -5.05
CA ASP A 144 -20.14 3.87 -4.67
C ASP A 144 -19.53 4.69 -5.83
N TRP A 145 -18.52 5.49 -5.53
CA TRP A 145 -17.91 6.45 -6.45
C TRP A 145 -17.50 5.80 -7.78
N LEU A 146 -18.22 6.16 -8.86
CA LEU A 146 -17.96 5.71 -10.23
C LEU A 146 -17.77 4.19 -10.38
N PHE A 147 -18.37 3.42 -9.47
CA PHE A 147 -18.15 1.98 -9.34
C PHE A 147 -18.43 1.20 -10.63
N ASN A 148 -17.39 0.50 -11.11
CA ASN A 148 -17.49 -0.48 -12.18
C ASN A 148 -16.36 -1.51 -12.07
N ALA A 149 -16.64 -2.66 -11.46
CA ALA A 149 -15.64 -3.69 -11.19
C ALA A 149 -15.02 -4.29 -12.48
N GLU A 150 -15.81 -4.46 -13.55
CA GLU A 150 -15.29 -5.00 -14.83
C GLU A 150 -14.25 -4.04 -15.44
N ASN A 151 -14.56 -2.74 -15.48
CA ASN A 151 -13.62 -1.73 -15.95
C ASN A 151 -12.40 -1.65 -15.04
N THR A 152 -12.59 -1.69 -13.72
CA THR A 152 -11.46 -1.71 -12.78
C THR A 152 -10.52 -2.87 -13.08
N ALA A 153 -11.03 -4.09 -13.17
CA ALA A 153 -10.22 -5.25 -13.51
C ALA A 153 -9.53 -5.10 -14.88
N LYS A 154 -10.25 -4.59 -15.89
CA LYS A 154 -9.76 -4.41 -17.26
C LYS A 154 -8.55 -3.46 -17.31
N TYR A 155 -8.66 -2.29 -16.67
CA TYR A 155 -7.63 -1.25 -16.74
C TYR A 155 -6.49 -1.54 -15.78
N ALA A 156 -6.77 -1.95 -14.55
CA ALA A 156 -5.75 -2.30 -13.57
C ALA A 156 -4.83 -3.44 -14.03
N LYS A 157 -5.36 -4.45 -14.72
CA LYS A 157 -4.55 -5.53 -15.33
C LYS A 157 -3.56 -5.03 -16.36
N ALA A 158 -3.93 -4.00 -17.10
CA ALA A 158 -3.15 -3.49 -18.23
C ALA A 158 -2.04 -2.51 -17.81
N GLU A 159 -2.10 -1.94 -16.61
CA GLU A 159 -1.13 -0.99 -16.11
C GLU A 159 0.15 -1.65 -15.58
N ASN A 160 1.28 -0.95 -15.73
CA ASN A 160 2.55 -1.40 -15.19
C ASN A 160 2.80 -0.83 -13.79
N TRP A 161 2.66 -1.67 -12.78
CA TRP A 161 2.99 -1.37 -11.37
C TRP A 161 4.23 -2.15 -10.91
N GLY A 162 5.09 -2.57 -11.83
CA GLY A 162 6.31 -3.32 -11.52
C GLY A 162 7.37 -2.50 -10.80
N ASP A 163 8.45 -3.18 -10.38
CA ASP A 163 9.57 -2.56 -9.68
C ASP A 163 10.31 -1.57 -10.57
N ILE A 164 10.69 -0.43 -9.99
CA ILE A 164 11.52 0.59 -10.65
C ILE A 164 13.00 0.20 -10.49
N PRO A 165 13.83 0.33 -11.55
CA PRO A 165 15.27 0.17 -11.43
C PRO A 165 15.85 1.05 -10.33
N VAL A 166 16.80 0.53 -9.55
CA VAL A 166 17.34 1.21 -8.36
C VAL A 166 17.80 2.65 -8.65
N ALA A 167 18.41 2.88 -9.81
CA ALA A 167 18.91 4.20 -10.20
C ALA A 167 17.80 5.23 -10.52
N ASP A 168 16.56 4.76 -10.75
CA ASP A 168 15.42 5.61 -11.14
C ASP A 168 14.39 5.76 -10.00
N ARG A 169 14.64 5.18 -8.82
CA ARG A 169 13.70 5.24 -7.69
C ARG A 169 13.69 6.62 -7.06
N ASP A 170 12.50 7.12 -6.81
CA ASP A 170 12.27 8.31 -6.00
C ASP A 170 12.34 7.94 -4.50
N SER A 171 12.73 8.90 -3.66
CA SER A 171 12.66 8.75 -2.21
C SER A 171 11.22 8.80 -1.71
N ALA A 172 10.96 8.24 -0.53
CA ALA A 172 9.65 8.29 0.13
C ALA A 172 9.11 9.73 0.23
N ASP A 173 9.97 10.69 0.59
CA ASP A 173 9.58 12.11 0.67
C ASP A 173 9.12 12.68 -0.68
N THR A 174 9.80 12.32 -1.77
CA THR A 174 9.43 12.75 -3.13
C THR A 174 8.09 12.16 -3.54
N ILE A 175 7.89 10.87 -3.24
CA ILE A 175 6.65 10.14 -3.55
C ILE A 175 5.48 10.76 -2.76
N MET A 176 5.62 10.94 -1.45
CA MET A 176 4.60 11.56 -0.59
C MET A 176 4.29 13.00 -0.98
N ALA A 177 5.31 13.80 -1.34
CA ALA A 177 5.11 15.17 -1.77
C ALA A 177 4.26 15.25 -3.05
N ALA A 178 4.50 14.36 -4.01
CA ALA A 178 3.72 14.29 -5.25
C ALA A 178 2.26 13.88 -4.98
N ALA A 179 2.03 12.88 -4.13
CA ALA A 179 0.71 12.46 -3.70
C ALA A 179 -0.04 13.59 -2.96
N ASN A 180 0.61 14.23 -1.99
CA ASN A 180 0.02 15.35 -1.25
C ASN A 180 -0.34 16.53 -2.16
N ALA A 181 0.51 16.90 -3.13
CA ALA A 181 0.20 17.96 -4.08
C ALA A 181 -1.08 17.66 -4.88
N TYR A 182 -1.29 16.39 -5.28
CA TYR A 182 -2.55 15.98 -5.91
C TYR A 182 -3.73 16.16 -4.96
N LEU A 183 -3.65 15.62 -3.74
CA LEU A 183 -4.74 15.67 -2.77
C LEU A 183 -5.07 17.11 -2.34
N ASP A 184 -4.05 17.97 -2.20
CA ASP A 184 -4.23 19.38 -1.86
C ASP A 184 -4.90 20.18 -2.98
N SER A 185 -4.73 19.77 -4.25
CA SER A 185 -5.34 20.43 -5.40
C SER A 185 -6.87 20.34 -5.44
N PHE A 186 -7.48 19.47 -4.63
CA PHE A 186 -8.93 19.40 -4.47
C PHE A 186 -9.49 20.59 -3.69
N ASP A 187 -8.77 21.11 -2.71
CA ASP A 187 -9.19 22.30 -1.95
C ASP A 187 -8.55 23.59 -2.50
N ASN A 188 -7.29 23.52 -2.95
CA ASN A 188 -6.52 24.66 -3.40
C ASN A 188 -6.01 24.52 -4.85
N LYS A 189 -6.64 25.20 -5.79
CA LYS A 189 -6.26 25.15 -7.22
C LYS A 189 -4.96 25.88 -7.55
N SER A 190 -4.33 26.60 -6.61
CA SER A 190 -3.00 27.18 -6.81
C SER A 190 -1.87 26.17 -6.61
N VAL A 191 -2.15 25.00 -6.08
CA VAL A 191 -1.16 23.93 -5.91
C VAL A 191 -0.69 23.41 -7.28
N VAL A 192 0.62 23.38 -7.47
CA VAL A 192 1.23 22.81 -8.68
C VAL A 192 1.42 21.33 -8.50
N VAL A 193 0.55 20.54 -9.14
CA VAL A 193 0.65 19.08 -9.11
C VAL A 193 1.69 18.59 -10.10
N PRO A 194 2.62 17.70 -9.70
CA PRO A 194 3.67 17.18 -10.58
C PRO A 194 3.13 16.09 -11.53
N TRP A 195 2.25 16.48 -12.45
CA TRP A 195 1.67 15.57 -13.43
C TRP A 195 2.73 14.93 -14.31
N GLY A 196 2.66 13.62 -14.50
CA GLY A 196 3.39 12.91 -15.52
C GLY A 196 2.75 13.09 -16.90
N LYS A 197 3.52 12.79 -17.95
CA LYS A 197 3.04 12.63 -19.32
C LYS A 197 3.68 11.36 -19.89
N PRO A 198 2.91 10.33 -20.13
CA PRO A 198 1.47 10.18 -19.91
C PRO A 198 1.09 9.99 -18.43
N CYS A 199 -0.19 10.26 -18.12
CA CYS A 199 -0.77 10.02 -16.80
C CYS A 199 -2.22 9.53 -16.97
N ALA A 200 -2.62 8.52 -16.18
CA ALA A 200 -3.98 7.98 -16.17
C ALA A 200 -4.51 7.82 -14.75
N ARG A 201 -5.81 8.06 -14.55
CA ARG A 201 -6.52 7.77 -13.30
C ARG A 201 -7.57 6.70 -13.54
N LEU A 202 -7.68 5.79 -12.59
CA LEU A 202 -8.73 4.79 -12.49
C LEU A 202 -9.59 5.12 -11.26
N GLU A 203 -10.72 5.75 -11.53
CA GLU A 203 -11.65 6.28 -10.52
C GLU A 203 -12.84 5.34 -10.40
N GLY A 204 -12.79 4.38 -9.48
CA GLY A 204 -13.87 3.40 -9.28
C GLY A 204 -14.21 2.51 -10.49
N GLY A 205 -13.57 2.72 -11.62
CA GLY A 205 -13.82 2.03 -12.89
C GLY A 205 -13.85 2.98 -14.10
N LEU A 206 -13.94 4.29 -13.86
CA LEU A 206 -13.70 5.30 -14.89
C LEU A 206 -12.21 5.44 -15.15
N TYR A 207 -11.77 5.27 -16.41
CA TYR A 207 -10.39 5.43 -16.82
C TYR A 207 -10.21 6.71 -17.63
N THR A 208 -9.29 7.60 -17.21
CA THR A 208 -9.13 8.92 -17.85
C THR A 208 -8.29 8.89 -19.12
N ALA A 209 -7.47 7.84 -19.34
CA ALA A 209 -6.75 7.69 -20.60
C ALA A 209 -7.70 7.31 -21.74
N LYS A 210 -7.47 7.87 -22.93
CA LYS A 210 -8.36 7.69 -24.10
C LYS A 210 -8.02 6.47 -24.95
N GLY A 211 -6.86 5.86 -24.71
CA GLY A 211 -6.37 4.69 -25.45
C GLY A 211 -7.01 3.37 -25.00
N ALA A 212 -6.64 2.29 -25.69
CA ALA A 212 -6.94 0.95 -25.24
C ALA A 212 -6.29 0.67 -23.88
N PRO A 213 -6.81 -0.29 -23.07
CA PRO A 213 -6.18 -0.66 -21.81
C PRO A 213 -4.69 -0.98 -21.98
N GLY A 214 -3.84 -0.39 -21.13
CA GLY A 214 -2.39 -0.52 -21.20
C GLY A 214 -1.71 0.35 -22.26
N VAL A 215 -2.47 0.94 -23.17
CA VAL A 215 -1.95 1.89 -24.18
C VAL A 215 -2.29 3.30 -23.72
N VAL A 216 -1.34 3.94 -23.06
CA VAL A 216 -1.48 5.34 -22.63
C VAL A 216 -0.79 6.22 -23.65
N SER A 217 -1.54 7.10 -24.29
CA SER A 217 -1.02 8.08 -25.23
C SER A 217 -0.15 9.11 -24.50
N ALA A 218 0.93 9.60 -25.15
CA ALA A 218 1.76 10.68 -24.62
C ALA A 218 0.96 11.95 -24.24
N GLU A 219 -0.24 12.11 -24.80
CA GLU A 219 -1.14 13.23 -24.53
C GLU A 219 -2.11 12.99 -23.37
N ASP A 220 -2.18 11.75 -22.85
CA ASP A 220 -3.07 11.44 -21.74
C ASP A 220 -2.61 12.17 -20.46
N THR A 221 -3.57 12.76 -19.76
CA THR A 221 -3.33 13.56 -18.57
C THR A 221 -4.27 13.17 -17.44
N CYS A 222 -3.75 13.19 -16.22
CA CYS A 222 -4.53 13.08 -15.01
C CYS A 222 -5.23 14.38 -14.61
N ASN A 223 -4.89 15.51 -15.22
CA ASN A 223 -5.45 16.83 -14.90
C ASN A 223 -6.82 17.04 -15.55
N VAL A 224 -7.77 16.18 -15.26
CA VAL A 224 -9.14 16.24 -15.78
C VAL A 224 -10.13 15.97 -14.66
N GLY A 225 -11.18 16.79 -14.55
CA GLY A 225 -12.29 16.54 -13.63
C GLY A 225 -11.92 16.50 -12.15
N VAL A 226 -10.82 17.14 -11.72
CA VAL A 226 -10.48 17.25 -10.30
C VAL A 226 -11.41 18.28 -9.65
N PRO A 227 -12.23 17.89 -8.64
CA PRO A 227 -13.15 18.81 -7.96
C PRO A 227 -12.45 20.01 -7.33
N SER A 228 -13.23 21.00 -6.90
CA SER A 228 -12.73 22.18 -6.19
C SER A 228 -13.47 22.34 -4.87
N GLY A 229 -12.78 22.86 -3.84
CA GLY A 229 -13.36 23.09 -2.52
C GLY A 229 -13.66 21.81 -1.74
N VAL A 230 -12.95 20.71 -2.06
CA VAL A 230 -13.10 19.42 -1.37
C VAL A 230 -11.86 19.15 -0.54
N LYS A 231 -12.03 18.96 0.76
CA LYS A 231 -10.92 18.63 1.67
C LYS A 231 -10.74 17.12 1.78
N LEU A 232 -9.50 16.71 1.69
CA LEU A 232 -9.05 15.33 1.89
C LEU A 232 -8.16 15.32 3.14
N ILE A 233 -8.67 14.80 4.25
CA ILE A 233 -8.07 14.94 5.58
C ILE A 233 -7.74 13.59 6.21
N ASN A 234 -7.08 13.58 7.36
CA ASN A 234 -6.69 12.38 8.12
C ASN A 234 -5.86 11.39 7.29
N ARG A 235 -4.93 11.92 6.50
CA ARG A 235 -4.10 11.14 5.56
C ARG A 235 -3.15 10.23 6.30
N ARG A 236 -3.16 8.96 5.93
CA ARG A 236 -2.20 7.93 6.37
C ARG A 236 -1.50 7.39 5.14
N HIS A 237 -0.20 7.66 5.02
CA HIS A 237 0.64 7.28 3.90
C HIS A 237 1.27 5.91 4.13
N TYR A 238 1.31 5.10 3.07
CA TYR A 238 2.03 3.82 3.01
C TYR A 238 2.85 3.82 1.73
N VAL A 239 4.18 3.83 1.86
CA VAL A 239 5.07 4.12 0.75
C VAL A 239 5.94 2.92 0.38
N ASP A 240 6.05 2.64 -0.90
CA ASP A 240 6.93 1.63 -1.48
C ASP A 240 7.89 2.27 -2.50
N GLU A 241 9.10 2.61 -2.08
CA GLU A 241 10.13 3.20 -2.95
C GLU A 241 10.55 2.26 -4.09
N VAL A 242 10.43 0.94 -3.90
CA VAL A 242 10.78 -0.05 -4.91
C VAL A 242 9.87 0.06 -6.12
N ARG A 243 8.60 0.33 -5.89
CA ARG A 243 7.59 0.52 -6.93
C ARG A 243 7.24 1.98 -7.17
N GLY A 244 7.79 2.92 -6.41
CA GLY A 244 7.42 4.34 -6.50
C GLY A 244 5.95 4.56 -6.18
N THR A 245 5.39 3.82 -5.22
CA THR A 245 3.96 3.88 -4.93
C THR A 245 3.69 4.43 -3.54
N ASP A 246 2.56 5.14 -3.41
CA ASP A 246 2.01 5.61 -2.14
C ASP A 246 0.52 5.34 -2.12
N THR A 247 0.05 4.59 -1.12
CA THR A 247 -1.37 4.53 -0.81
C THR A 247 -1.68 5.44 0.35
N VAL A 248 -2.59 6.37 0.14
CA VAL A 248 -3.06 7.29 1.16
C VAL A 248 -4.48 6.91 1.55
N LEU A 249 -4.64 6.36 2.76
CA LEU A 249 -5.96 6.21 3.36
C LEU A 249 -6.37 7.54 3.98
N LEU A 250 -7.56 8.02 3.67
CA LEU A 250 -7.99 9.35 4.05
C LEU A 250 -9.52 9.48 4.20
N ASN A 251 -9.96 10.60 4.74
CA ASN A 251 -11.38 10.97 4.76
C ASN A 251 -11.66 11.99 3.66
N PHE A 252 -12.54 11.63 2.73
CA PHE A 252 -12.88 12.42 1.55
C PHE A 252 -14.08 13.34 1.80
N GLY A 253 -13.86 14.65 1.63
CA GLY A 253 -14.89 15.67 1.65
C GLY A 253 -15.54 15.91 3.02
N GLU A 254 -16.56 16.76 3.05
CA GLU A 254 -17.26 17.17 4.28
C GLU A 254 -17.91 15.99 5.02
N LYS A 255 -18.38 14.99 4.28
CA LYS A 255 -18.98 13.78 4.84
C LYS A 255 -17.95 12.77 5.32
N GLN A 256 -16.66 13.08 5.23
CA GLN A 256 -15.55 12.26 5.70
C GLN A 256 -15.62 10.79 5.23
N ARG A 257 -15.90 10.59 3.94
CA ARG A 257 -16.05 9.26 3.35
C ARG A 257 -14.74 8.49 3.42
N PRO A 258 -14.76 7.21 3.78
CA PRO A 258 -13.58 6.36 3.70
C PRO A 258 -13.06 6.28 2.27
N ASP A 259 -11.76 6.52 2.10
CA ASP A 259 -11.16 6.64 0.78
C ASP A 259 -9.70 6.13 0.78
N ALA A 260 -9.31 5.53 -0.31
CA ALA A 260 -7.92 5.22 -0.63
C ALA A 260 -7.55 5.82 -1.99
N HIS A 261 -6.52 6.64 -2.02
CA HIS A 261 -5.84 7.05 -3.24
C HIS A 261 -4.49 6.34 -3.31
N THR A 262 -4.29 5.54 -4.35
CA THR A 262 -3.00 4.88 -4.61
C THR A 262 -2.34 5.52 -5.81
N PHE A 263 -1.12 5.99 -5.63
CA PHE A 263 -0.32 6.67 -6.63
C PHE A 263 0.81 5.80 -7.12
N ARG A 264 1.13 5.91 -8.40
CA ARG A 264 2.40 5.53 -9.00
C ARG A 264 3.15 6.78 -9.37
N ILE A 265 4.35 6.94 -8.82
CA ILE A 265 5.24 8.08 -9.05
C ILE A 265 6.49 7.57 -9.77
N GLU A 266 6.88 8.26 -10.83
CA GLU A 266 8.08 7.96 -11.61
C GLU A 266 8.83 9.26 -11.88
N LYS A 267 10.09 9.37 -11.43
CA LYS A 267 10.92 10.58 -11.56
C LYS A 267 10.22 11.83 -11.02
N GLY A 268 9.63 11.70 -9.83
CA GLY A 268 8.87 12.76 -9.15
C GLY A 268 7.56 13.17 -9.83
N LYS A 269 7.05 12.38 -10.78
CA LYS A 269 5.83 12.68 -11.54
C LYS A 269 4.78 11.59 -11.36
N ILE A 270 3.51 12.01 -11.26
CA ILE A 270 2.38 11.10 -11.13
C ILE A 270 2.14 10.38 -12.46
N ARG A 271 2.22 9.05 -12.42
CA ARG A 271 2.02 8.19 -13.58
C ARG A 271 0.64 7.54 -13.61
N TYR A 272 0.20 7.01 -12.46
CA TYR A 272 -1.12 6.44 -12.25
C TYR A 272 -1.71 6.91 -10.93
N VAL A 273 -3.05 6.98 -10.88
CA VAL A 273 -3.81 7.16 -9.64
C VAL A 273 -4.99 6.19 -9.66
N HIS A 274 -5.13 5.35 -8.65
CA HIS A 274 -6.32 4.56 -8.40
C HIS A 274 -7.08 5.09 -7.21
N THR A 275 -8.41 5.12 -7.26
CA THR A 275 -9.25 5.53 -6.14
C THR A 275 -10.26 4.46 -5.78
N ILE A 276 -10.45 4.26 -4.47
CA ILE A 276 -11.49 3.41 -3.90
C ILE A 276 -12.18 4.27 -2.85
N THR A 277 -13.37 4.82 -3.18
CA THR A 277 -14.11 5.72 -2.31
C THR A 277 -15.44 5.13 -1.92
N VAL A 278 -15.66 4.93 -0.62
CA VAL A 278 -16.91 4.38 -0.09
C VAL A 278 -17.92 5.50 0.09
N CYS A 279 -19.10 5.34 -0.54
CA CYS A 279 -20.19 6.30 -0.44
C CYS A 279 -21.35 5.65 0.34
N LYS A 280 -22.07 6.45 1.12
CA LYS A 280 -23.34 6.02 1.75
C LYS A 280 -24.55 6.42 0.90
N GLU A 281 -24.32 6.99 -0.27
CA GLU A 281 -25.33 7.49 -1.21
C GLU A 281 -24.79 7.43 -2.65
N ASP A 282 -25.67 7.29 -3.62
CA ASP A 282 -25.30 7.19 -5.03
C ASP A 282 -24.33 8.30 -5.47
N ALA A 283 -23.24 7.91 -6.13
CA ALA A 283 -22.17 8.78 -6.62
C ALA A 283 -21.67 9.77 -5.54
N CYS A 284 -21.65 9.36 -4.26
CA CYS A 284 -21.26 10.19 -3.12
C CYS A 284 -22.06 11.51 -2.99
N GLY A 285 -23.27 11.57 -3.54
CA GLY A 285 -24.10 12.76 -3.57
C GLY A 285 -23.64 13.83 -4.57
N PHE A 286 -22.63 13.54 -5.40
CA PHE A 286 -22.23 14.45 -6.47
C PHE A 286 -23.25 14.42 -7.62
N LYS A 287 -23.77 15.59 -7.96
CA LYS A 287 -24.64 15.77 -9.13
C LYS A 287 -23.78 16.16 -10.32
N TYR A 288 -23.70 15.30 -11.31
CA TYR A 288 -23.10 15.66 -12.58
C TYR A 288 -24.17 16.23 -13.51
N ASP A 289 -23.83 17.27 -14.24
CA ASP A 289 -24.62 17.69 -15.39
C ASP A 289 -24.52 16.64 -16.51
N ASP A 290 -25.44 16.69 -17.49
CA ASP A 290 -25.50 15.68 -18.54
C ASP A 290 -24.28 15.68 -19.44
N ALA A 291 -23.62 16.82 -19.62
CA ALA A 291 -22.37 16.93 -20.39
C ALA A 291 -21.23 16.22 -19.67
N THR A 292 -21.12 16.42 -18.35
CA THR A 292 -20.15 15.74 -17.50
C THR A 292 -20.42 14.24 -17.43
N LYS A 293 -21.70 13.81 -17.25
CA LYS A 293 -22.08 12.39 -17.29
C LYS A 293 -21.67 11.74 -18.59
N LYS A 294 -21.95 12.38 -19.72
CA LYS A 294 -21.58 11.91 -21.06
C LYS A 294 -20.07 11.83 -21.22
N ALA A 295 -19.34 12.85 -20.78
CA ALA A 295 -17.87 12.86 -20.82
C ALA A 295 -17.24 11.76 -19.96
N LEU A 296 -17.90 11.40 -18.86
CA LEU A 296 -17.50 10.35 -17.92
C LEU A 296 -18.04 8.96 -18.28
N GLY A 297 -18.85 8.84 -19.36
CA GLY A 297 -19.45 7.56 -19.74
C GLY A 297 -20.52 7.06 -18.77
N LEU A 298 -21.13 7.94 -17.97
CA LEU A 298 -22.15 7.64 -16.96
C LEU A 298 -23.60 7.73 -17.51
N THR A 299 -23.78 7.97 -18.79
CA THR A 299 -25.11 7.94 -19.43
C THR A 299 -25.48 6.52 -19.79
N ASN A 300 -26.63 6.06 -19.29
CA ASN A 300 -27.29 4.84 -19.74
C ASN A 300 -27.66 4.92 -21.22
#